data_5e6ddbfda3c968aa0d6e9fe369381b95
#
_entry.id   5e6ddbfda3c968aa0d6e9fe369381b95
#
_cell.length_a   1.000
_cell.length_b   1.000
_cell.length_c   1.000
_cell.angle_alpha   90.00
_cell.angle_beta   90.00
_cell.angle_gamma   90.00
#
_symmetry.space_group_name_H-M   'P 1'
#
loop_
_entity.id
_entity.type
_entity.pdbx_description
1 polymer ?
#
loop_
_entity_poly.entity_id
_entity_poly.type
_entity_poly.pdbx_seq_one_letter_code
_entity_poly.pdbx_strand_id
1 'polypeptide(L)'
;MNKNYAIKQTEENTWVVLDENEEVIDTITKDIVVNYCKKECDETYITYTSADGIIDSVWSDLEDDFNLDWIDNYCQDFDKFIAWFDYICVEYLAQEITAIYKQRLLDFE
;
A
#
# COMPACT_ATOMS: atom_id res chain seq x y z
N MET A 1 24.72 7.63 1.88
CA MET A 1 23.53 8.33 1.40
C MET A 1 22.64 8.66 2.56
N ASN A 2 22.24 9.91 2.65
CA ASN A 2 21.41 10.36 3.77
C ASN A 2 19.94 10.12 3.43
N LYS A 3 19.33 9.20 4.17
CA LYS A 3 17.90 8.93 4.08
C LYS A 3 17.20 9.89 5.02
N ASN A 4 16.93 11.11 4.55
CA ASN A 4 16.42 12.20 5.38
C ASN A 4 14.99 12.62 5.01
N TYR A 5 14.32 11.82 4.23
CA TYR A 5 12.92 12.07 3.93
C TYR A 5 12.07 11.72 5.16
N ALA A 6 10.91 12.35 5.26
CA ALA A 6 9.94 12.08 6.29
C ALA A 6 8.57 11.84 5.67
N ILE A 7 7.69 11.20 6.41
CA ILE A 7 6.31 11.02 5.98
C ILE A 7 5.39 11.55 7.08
N LYS A 8 4.28 12.14 6.68
CA LYS A 8 3.36 12.78 7.63
C LYS A 8 1.94 12.66 7.12
N GLN A 9 1.02 12.35 8.02
CA GLN A 9 -0.40 12.33 7.71
C GLN A 9 -0.95 13.76 7.75
N THR A 10 -1.64 14.17 6.68
CA THR A 10 -2.25 15.50 6.59
C THR A 10 -3.75 15.45 6.79
N GLU A 11 -4.37 14.36 6.33
CA GLU A 11 -5.81 14.14 6.43
C GLU A 11 -6.06 12.65 6.57
N GLU A 12 -7.31 12.26 6.85
CA GLU A 12 -7.67 10.86 6.82
C GLU A 12 -7.35 10.27 5.45
N ASN A 13 -6.63 9.15 5.43
CA ASN A 13 -6.23 8.44 4.22
C ASN A 13 -5.35 9.26 3.26
N THR A 14 -4.65 10.28 3.78
CA THR A 14 -3.74 11.11 2.99
C THR A 14 -2.43 11.32 3.72
N TRP A 15 -1.34 11.00 3.04
CA TRP A 15 0.02 11.13 3.57
C TRP A 15 0.88 11.90 2.59
N VAL A 16 1.81 12.70 3.11
CA VAL A 16 2.78 13.43 2.28
C VAL A 16 4.18 12.97 2.61
N VAL A 17 5.02 12.90 1.59
CA VAL A 17 6.45 12.64 1.74
C VAL A 17 7.15 13.98 1.66
N LEU A 18 7.98 14.25 2.65
CA LEU A 18 8.71 15.51 2.79
C LEU A 18 10.20 15.25 2.56
N ASP A 19 10.86 16.18 1.87
CA ASP A 19 12.30 16.14 1.71
C ASP A 19 12.99 16.69 2.97
N GLU A 20 14.30 16.79 2.92
CA GLU A 20 15.12 17.29 4.04
C GLU A 20 14.89 18.76 4.36
N ASN A 21 14.27 19.51 3.45
CA ASN A 21 13.87 20.91 3.63
C ASN A 21 12.41 21.05 4.08
N GLU A 22 11.77 19.93 4.42
CA GLU A 22 10.36 19.88 4.82
C GLU A 22 9.40 20.29 3.70
N GLU A 23 9.83 20.16 2.47
CA GLU A 23 8.97 20.41 1.31
C GLU A 23 8.27 19.13 0.87
N VAL A 24 6.99 19.24 0.50
CA VAL A 24 6.21 18.11 0.02
C VAL A 24 6.70 17.72 -1.37
N ILE A 25 7.20 16.50 -1.52
CA ILE A 25 7.67 15.98 -2.82
C ILE A 25 6.70 14.97 -3.41
N ASP A 26 5.87 14.32 -2.59
CA ASP A 26 4.87 13.37 -3.05
C ASP A 26 3.70 13.32 -2.08
N THR A 27 2.55 12.88 -2.59
CA THR A 27 1.35 12.66 -1.80
C THR A 27 0.83 11.25 -2.07
N ILE A 28 0.54 10.51 -1.01
CA ILE A 28 0.03 9.14 -1.10
C ILE A 28 -1.34 9.08 -0.46
N THR A 29 -2.33 8.68 -1.24
CA THR A 29 -3.73 8.56 -0.79
C THR A 29 -4.17 7.09 -0.77
N LYS A 30 -5.30 6.83 -0.13
CA LYS A 30 -5.92 5.51 -0.16
C LYS A 30 -6.14 5.03 -1.60
N ASP A 31 -6.61 5.92 -2.48
CA ASP A 31 -6.89 5.56 -3.87
C ASP A 31 -5.61 5.11 -4.59
N ILE A 32 -4.48 5.74 -4.31
CA ILE A 32 -3.20 5.34 -4.88
C ILE A 32 -2.85 3.91 -4.45
N VAL A 33 -2.95 3.62 -3.15
CA VAL A 33 -2.65 2.27 -2.63
C VAL A 33 -3.60 1.24 -3.22
N VAL A 34 -4.89 1.54 -3.28
CA VAL A 34 -5.90 0.65 -3.88
C VAL A 34 -5.58 0.38 -5.35
N ASN A 35 -5.16 1.40 -6.10
CA ASN A 35 -4.79 1.22 -7.51
C ASN A 35 -3.59 0.29 -7.68
N TYR A 36 -2.60 0.36 -6.80
CA TYR A 36 -1.47 -0.59 -6.82
C TYR A 36 -1.95 -2.02 -6.51
N CYS A 37 -2.83 -2.17 -5.53
CA CYS A 37 -3.41 -3.48 -5.21
C CYS A 37 -4.19 -4.04 -6.38
N LYS A 38 -5.00 -3.22 -7.02
CA LYS A 38 -5.81 -3.61 -8.17
C LYS A 38 -4.94 -4.08 -9.32
N LYS A 39 -3.86 -3.37 -9.60
CA LYS A 39 -2.91 -3.74 -10.66
C LYS A 39 -2.30 -5.11 -10.40
N GLU A 40 -1.84 -5.36 -9.16
CA GLU A 40 -1.28 -6.66 -8.80
C GLU A 40 -2.31 -7.77 -8.89
N CYS A 41 -3.54 -7.50 -8.48
CA CYS A 41 -4.63 -8.46 -8.57
C CYS A 41 -4.98 -8.80 -10.01
N ASP A 42 -4.90 -7.85 -10.94
CA ASP A 42 -5.16 -8.07 -12.36
C ASP A 42 -4.04 -8.90 -13.00
N GLU A 43 -2.82 -8.83 -12.49
CA GLU A 43 -1.66 -9.54 -13.02
C GLU A 43 -1.44 -10.91 -12.38
N THR A 44 -2.03 -11.15 -11.21
CA THR A 44 -1.76 -12.35 -10.41
C THR A 44 -3.06 -13.04 -10.00
N TYR A 45 -3.10 -14.36 -10.16
CA TYR A 45 -4.24 -15.14 -9.68
C TYR A 45 -4.28 -15.11 -8.15
N ILE A 46 -5.36 -14.56 -7.59
CA ILE A 46 -5.47 -14.35 -6.15
C ILE A 46 -6.00 -15.60 -5.46
N THR A 47 -5.28 -16.03 -4.42
CA THR A 47 -5.73 -17.08 -3.51
C THR A 47 -5.48 -16.60 -2.08
N TYR A 48 -6.02 -17.30 -1.10
CA TYR A 48 -5.74 -16.98 0.31
C TYR A 48 -4.24 -17.01 0.63
N THR A 49 -3.50 -17.90 -0.02
CA THR A 49 -2.08 -18.09 0.25
C THR A 49 -1.20 -17.05 -0.45
N SER A 50 -1.74 -16.35 -1.45
CA SER A 50 -0.97 -15.36 -2.21
C SER A 50 -1.13 -13.93 -1.70
N ALA A 51 -2.03 -13.69 -0.73
CA ALA A 51 -2.34 -12.34 -0.25
C ALA A 51 -1.11 -11.62 0.30
N ASP A 52 -0.32 -12.30 1.14
CA ASP A 52 0.90 -11.71 1.72
C ASP A 52 1.90 -11.36 0.62
N GLY A 53 2.07 -12.23 -0.37
CA GLY A 53 2.95 -11.97 -1.51
C GLY A 53 2.50 -10.78 -2.34
N ILE A 54 1.20 -10.61 -2.50
CA ILE A 54 0.63 -9.46 -3.21
C ILE A 54 0.93 -8.17 -2.45
N ILE A 55 0.74 -8.17 -1.13
CA ILE A 55 1.03 -7.00 -0.29
C ILE A 55 2.50 -6.62 -0.37
N ASP A 56 3.40 -7.61 -0.32
CA ASP A 56 4.83 -7.38 -0.44
C ASP A 56 5.18 -6.77 -1.80
N SER A 57 4.57 -7.24 -2.88
CA SER A 57 4.78 -6.71 -4.22
C SER A 57 4.29 -5.27 -4.35
N VAL A 58 3.12 -4.97 -3.78
CA VAL A 58 2.55 -3.62 -3.76
C VAL A 58 3.47 -2.69 -2.99
N TRP A 59 3.96 -3.13 -1.82
CA TRP A 59 4.89 -2.32 -1.02
C TRP A 59 6.17 -2.03 -1.79
N SER A 60 6.75 -3.03 -2.45
CA SER A 60 7.97 -2.86 -3.21
C SER A 60 7.80 -1.83 -4.34
N ASP A 61 6.69 -1.90 -5.07
CA ASP A 61 6.40 -0.96 -6.14
C ASP A 61 6.19 0.46 -5.60
N LEU A 62 5.45 0.57 -4.50
CA LEU A 62 5.18 1.86 -3.86
C LEU A 62 6.47 2.47 -3.32
N GLU A 63 7.30 1.66 -2.68
CA GLU A 63 8.60 2.09 -2.14
C GLU A 63 9.49 2.66 -3.24
N ASP A 64 9.55 1.98 -4.39
CA ASP A 64 10.37 2.43 -5.52
C ASP A 64 9.80 3.71 -6.13
N ASP A 65 8.50 3.78 -6.34
CA ASP A 65 7.88 4.91 -7.03
C ASP A 65 7.89 6.19 -6.19
N PHE A 66 7.81 6.07 -4.87
CA PHE A 66 7.73 7.21 -3.95
C PHE A 66 8.99 7.40 -3.11
N ASN A 67 10.05 6.66 -3.40
CA ASN A 67 11.34 6.76 -2.69
C ASN A 67 11.18 6.60 -1.18
N LEU A 68 10.35 5.66 -0.75
CA LEU A 68 10.08 5.43 0.66
C LEU A 68 11.31 4.90 1.42
N ASP A 69 12.26 4.30 0.73
CA ASP A 69 13.53 3.87 1.31
C ASP A 69 14.43 5.05 1.73
N TRP A 70 14.11 6.27 1.28
CA TRP A 70 14.78 7.50 1.72
C TRP A 70 14.23 8.03 3.04
N ILE A 71 13.11 7.49 3.53
CA ILE A 71 12.52 7.92 4.79
C ILE A 71 13.37 7.42 5.95
N ASP A 72 13.61 8.30 6.93
CA ASP A 72 14.34 7.99 8.14
C ASP A 72 13.66 6.86 8.91
N ASN A 73 14.41 5.80 9.24
CA ASN A 73 13.91 4.64 9.99
C ASN A 73 13.41 5.01 11.39
N TYR A 74 13.84 6.15 11.93
CA TYR A 74 13.43 6.63 13.26
C TYR A 74 12.22 7.56 13.18
N CYS A 75 11.65 7.77 12.00
CA CYS A 75 10.45 8.58 11.84
C CYS A 75 9.25 7.81 12.41
N GLN A 76 8.66 8.30 13.49
CA GLN A 76 7.51 7.65 14.14
C GLN A 76 6.32 7.54 13.21
N ASP A 77 6.12 8.54 12.37
CA ASP A 77 5.00 8.55 11.42
C ASP A 77 5.16 7.49 10.34
N PHE A 78 6.37 7.04 10.08
CA PHE A 78 6.61 5.98 9.11
C PHE A 78 6.00 4.65 9.56
N ASP A 79 6.13 4.32 10.84
CA ASP A 79 5.50 3.11 11.40
C ASP A 79 3.98 3.17 11.28
N LYS A 80 3.41 4.35 11.51
CA LYS A 80 1.98 4.58 11.35
C LYS A 80 1.55 4.46 9.90
N PHE A 81 2.36 4.95 8.99
CA PHE A 81 2.12 4.82 7.54
C PHE A 81 2.13 3.36 7.12
N ILE A 82 3.10 2.58 7.57
CA ILE A 82 3.19 1.15 7.25
C ILE A 82 1.94 0.42 7.75
N ALA A 83 1.50 0.70 8.97
CA ALA A 83 0.29 0.09 9.54
C ALA A 83 -0.96 0.47 8.75
N TRP A 84 -1.08 1.72 8.35
CA TRP A 84 -2.18 2.20 7.52
C TRP A 84 -2.16 1.54 6.14
N PHE A 85 -0.99 1.47 5.51
CA PHE A 85 -0.81 0.82 4.22
C PHE A 85 -1.25 -0.65 4.28
N ASP A 86 -0.78 -1.36 5.29
CA ASP A 86 -1.13 -2.78 5.47
C ASP A 86 -2.64 -2.95 5.64
N TYR A 87 -3.27 -2.10 6.45
CA TYR A 87 -4.71 -2.13 6.66
C TYR A 87 -5.48 -1.93 5.34
N ILE A 88 -5.09 -0.96 4.52
CA ILE A 88 -5.74 -0.69 3.24
C ILE A 88 -5.62 -1.90 2.30
N CYS A 89 -4.43 -2.49 2.23
CA CYS A 89 -4.19 -3.66 1.39
C CYS A 89 -5.02 -4.86 1.85
N VAL A 90 -5.03 -5.13 3.15
CA VAL A 90 -5.78 -6.27 3.72
C VAL A 90 -7.27 -6.10 3.46
N GLU A 91 -7.81 -4.90 3.69
CA GLU A 91 -9.22 -4.62 3.45
C GLU A 91 -9.58 -4.84 1.98
N TYR A 92 -8.77 -4.32 1.06
CA TYR A 92 -9.01 -4.47 -0.37
C TYR A 92 -8.95 -5.94 -0.81
N LEU A 93 -7.91 -6.67 -0.38
CA LEU A 93 -7.73 -8.06 -0.76
C LEU A 93 -8.81 -8.97 -0.16
N ALA A 94 -9.29 -8.67 1.03
CA ALA A 94 -10.39 -9.42 1.64
C ALA A 94 -11.66 -9.30 0.78
N GLN A 95 -11.95 -8.13 0.26
CA GLN A 95 -13.10 -7.92 -0.63
C GLN A 95 -12.94 -8.69 -1.93
N GLU A 96 -11.73 -8.67 -2.53
CA GLU A 96 -11.44 -9.39 -3.77
C GLU A 96 -11.57 -10.90 -3.60
N ILE A 97 -11.01 -11.44 -2.52
CA ILE A 97 -11.09 -12.87 -2.23
C ILE A 97 -12.55 -13.29 -2.02
N THR A 98 -13.33 -12.47 -1.31
CA THR A 98 -14.74 -12.73 -1.07
C THR A 98 -15.52 -12.76 -2.40
N ALA A 99 -15.24 -11.83 -3.30
CA ALA A 99 -15.89 -11.78 -4.60
C ALA A 99 -15.58 -13.04 -5.43
N ILE A 100 -14.33 -13.48 -5.41
CA ILE A 100 -13.91 -14.71 -6.10
C ILE A 100 -14.63 -15.93 -5.53
N TYR A 101 -14.75 -15.99 -4.21
CA TYR A 101 -15.43 -17.09 -3.52
C TYR A 101 -16.90 -17.16 -3.91
N LYS A 102 -17.57 -16.03 -3.92
CA LYS A 102 -18.98 -15.96 -4.32
C LYS A 102 -19.17 -16.42 -5.74
N GLN A 103 -18.29 -16.03 -6.66
CA GLN A 103 -18.34 -16.44 -8.04
C GLN A 103 -18.18 -17.97 -8.19
N ARG A 104 -17.25 -18.56 -7.45
CA ARG A 104 -17.05 -20.00 -7.44
C ARG A 104 -18.25 -20.77 -6.93
N LEU A 105 -18.91 -20.26 -5.89
CA LEU A 105 -20.12 -20.86 -5.36
C LEU A 105 -21.25 -20.86 -6.39
N LEU A 106 -21.37 -19.77 -7.15
CA LEU A 106 -22.37 -19.68 -8.21
C LEU A 106 -22.08 -20.67 -9.36
N ASP A 107 -20.81 -20.88 -9.65
CA ASP A 107 -20.39 -21.83 -10.72
C ASP A 107 -20.69 -23.29 -10.37
N PHE A 108 -20.89 -23.61 -9.09
CA PHE A 108 -21.23 -24.95 -8.63
C PHE A 108 -22.73 -25.27 -8.69
N GLU A 109 -23.54 -24.29 -8.93
CA GLU A 109 -24.96 -24.47 -9.10
C GLU A 109 -25.31 -24.63 -10.59
#